data_49bf4a18c4e94c39e560146633214163
#
_entry.id   49bf4a18c4e94c39e560146633214163
#
_cell.length_a   1.000
_cell.length_b   1.000
_cell.length_c   1.000
_cell.angle_alpha   90.00
_cell.angle_beta   90.00
_cell.angle_gamma   90.00
#
_symmetry.space_group_name_H-M   'P 1'
#
loop_
_entity.id
_entity.type
_entity.pdbx_description
1 polymer ?
#
loop_
_entity_poly.entity_id
_entity_poly.type
_entity_poly.pdbx_seq_one_letter_code
_entity_poly.pdbx_strand_id
1 'polypeptide(L)'
;GIDIYGIGRAAVIALTTQNASEGASSLTQQVLKNNVFTNWTKESSFLASMKRKIQEQYLAVQLEQKTDKKTILENYLNSINLGSNTLGVQAASQRYFNKSVNKLTLSEATVIAGITQNPTNYNPILHPKLNKKRRKKILRNMLKQKHITQAQYDEALKDDVYNRIQKVNTKITKKNTTNIYSYFVDEVVKQL
;
A
#
# COMPACT_ATOMS: atom_id res chain seq x y z
N GLY A 1 -8.74 -6.25 14.99
CA GLY A 1 -8.79 -5.65 16.24
C GLY A 1 -7.58 -4.83 16.63
N ILE A 2 -7.17 -5.00 17.86
CA ILE A 2 -6.03 -4.30 18.44
C ILE A 2 -4.87 -5.28 18.60
N ASP A 3 -3.68 -4.87 18.18
CA ASP A 3 -2.43 -5.60 18.42
C ASP A 3 -1.77 -5.08 19.71
N ILE A 4 -2.14 -5.65 20.86
CA ILE A 4 -1.63 -5.24 22.18
C ILE A 4 -0.11 -5.48 22.27
N TYR A 5 0.40 -6.58 21.70
CA TYR A 5 1.83 -6.86 21.68
C TYR A 5 2.61 -5.87 20.80
N GLY A 6 2.05 -5.54 19.63
CA GLY A 6 2.62 -4.52 18.76
C GLY A 6 2.64 -3.13 19.38
N ILE A 7 1.59 -2.75 20.11
CA ILE A 7 1.53 -1.49 20.87
C ILE A 7 2.59 -1.47 21.97
N GLY A 8 2.70 -2.55 22.76
CA GLY A 8 3.72 -2.67 23.81
C GLY A 8 5.14 -2.58 23.24
N ARG A 9 5.42 -3.29 22.15
CA ARG A 9 6.71 -3.23 21.47
C ARG A 9 7.02 -1.84 20.94
N ALA A 10 6.07 -1.18 20.25
CA ALA A 10 6.24 0.17 19.73
C ALA A 10 6.47 1.19 20.84
N ALA A 11 5.80 1.06 21.99
CA ALA A 11 6.02 1.90 23.15
C ALA A 11 7.44 1.73 23.74
N VAL A 12 7.93 0.49 23.89
CA VAL A 12 9.30 0.21 24.35
C VAL A 12 10.34 0.80 23.39
N ILE A 13 10.15 0.62 22.07
CA ILE A 13 11.07 1.17 21.06
C ILE A 13 11.05 2.70 21.09
N ALA A 14 9.89 3.33 21.20
CA ALA A 14 9.78 4.80 21.29
C ALA A 14 10.51 5.35 22.53
N LEU A 15 10.40 4.66 23.68
CA LEU A 15 11.06 5.05 24.92
C LEU A 15 12.58 4.84 24.88
N THR A 16 13.05 3.77 24.22
CA THR A 16 14.49 3.41 24.20
C THR A 16 15.27 4.11 23.09
N THR A 17 14.62 4.38 21.93
CA THR A 17 15.32 4.94 20.76
C THR A 17 14.95 6.38 20.47
N GLN A 18 14.00 6.97 21.21
CA GLN A 18 13.38 8.28 20.92
C GLN A 18 12.82 8.38 19.49
N ASN A 19 12.57 7.25 18.85
CA ASN A 19 12.16 7.17 17.45
C ASN A 19 10.87 6.36 17.36
N ALA A 20 9.75 7.03 17.10
CA ALA A 20 8.42 6.40 16.90
C ALA A 20 8.29 5.77 15.49
N SER A 21 9.31 5.03 15.03
CA SER A 21 9.40 4.51 13.66
C SER A 21 8.61 3.23 13.43
N GLU A 22 8.14 2.53 14.47
CA GLU A 22 7.35 1.31 14.32
C GLU A 22 5.85 1.59 14.41
N GLY A 23 5.11 1.19 13.36
CA GLY A 23 3.66 1.24 13.34
C GLY A 23 3.06 0.00 14.01
N ALA A 24 2.23 0.19 15.04
CA ALA A 24 1.47 -0.87 15.72
C ALA A 24 -0.01 -0.90 15.28
N SER A 25 -0.38 -0.22 14.21
CA SER A 25 -1.76 -0.17 13.73
C SER A 25 -2.12 -1.44 12.95
N SER A 26 -3.20 -2.12 13.35
CA SER A 26 -3.74 -3.27 12.62
C SER A 26 -4.29 -2.86 11.24
N LEU A 27 -4.54 -3.84 10.36
CA LEU A 27 -5.19 -3.58 9.07
C LEU A 27 -6.56 -2.93 9.25
N THR A 28 -7.33 -3.36 10.26
CA THR A 28 -8.64 -2.80 10.60
C THR A 28 -8.56 -1.31 10.95
N GLN A 29 -7.56 -0.94 11.76
CA GLN A 29 -7.30 0.48 12.08
C GLN A 29 -6.89 1.28 10.85
N GLN A 30 -6.12 0.68 9.93
CA GLN A 30 -5.74 1.33 8.68
C GLN A 30 -6.93 1.53 7.73
N VAL A 31 -7.87 0.58 7.66
CA VAL A 31 -9.13 0.73 6.92
C VAL A 31 -9.92 1.92 7.46
N LEU A 32 -10.10 2.00 8.77
CA LEU A 32 -10.81 3.11 9.42
C LEU A 32 -10.10 4.44 9.16
N LYS A 33 -8.79 4.49 9.34
CA LYS A 33 -8.00 5.69 9.10
C LYS A 33 -8.16 6.20 7.66
N ASN A 34 -8.13 5.31 6.69
CA ASN A 34 -8.19 5.70 5.27
C ASN A 34 -9.60 6.06 4.80
N ASN A 35 -10.66 5.49 5.39
CA ASN A 35 -12.03 5.64 4.91
C ASN A 35 -12.91 6.53 5.81
N VAL A 36 -12.61 6.61 7.11
CA VAL A 36 -13.42 7.36 8.08
C VAL A 36 -12.71 8.65 8.53
N PHE A 37 -11.41 8.57 8.81
CA PHE A 37 -10.63 9.71 9.30
C PHE A 37 -9.84 10.39 8.17
N THR A 38 -10.51 10.86 7.13
CA THR A 38 -9.87 11.39 5.90
C THR A 38 -8.98 12.61 6.13
N ASN A 39 -9.21 13.38 7.21
CA ASN A 39 -8.44 14.60 7.54
C ASN A 39 -7.21 14.34 8.43
N TRP A 40 -6.85 13.10 8.72
CA TRP A 40 -5.75 12.76 9.61
C TRP A 40 -4.37 13.32 9.19
N THR A 41 -4.17 13.57 7.90
CA THR A 41 -2.94 14.17 7.35
C THR A 41 -2.78 15.65 7.68
N LYS A 42 -3.86 16.33 8.10
CA LYS A 42 -3.89 17.75 8.47
C LYS A 42 -3.79 17.97 9.98
N GLU A 43 -3.71 16.91 10.76
CA GLU A 43 -3.58 16.99 12.21
C GLU A 43 -2.20 17.53 12.59
N SER A 44 -2.17 18.69 13.24
CA SER A 44 -0.95 19.34 13.74
C SER A 44 -0.76 19.19 15.24
N SER A 45 -1.80 18.76 15.97
CA SER A 45 -1.79 18.63 17.43
C SER A 45 -1.60 17.20 17.88
N PHE A 46 -0.68 17.00 18.84
CA PHE A 46 -0.48 15.70 19.51
C PHE A 46 -1.77 15.17 20.17
N LEU A 47 -2.54 16.05 20.82
CA LEU A 47 -3.80 15.68 21.46
C LEU A 47 -4.86 15.22 20.44
N ALA A 48 -4.94 15.87 19.28
CA ALA A 48 -5.84 15.46 18.20
C ALA A 48 -5.46 14.07 17.69
N SER A 49 -4.18 13.82 17.46
CA SER A 49 -3.67 12.51 17.04
C SER A 49 -3.93 11.42 18.08
N MET A 50 -3.77 11.70 19.37
CA MET A 50 -4.11 10.76 20.45
C MET A 50 -5.61 10.45 20.49
N LYS A 51 -6.46 11.48 20.43
CA LYS A 51 -7.92 11.31 20.41
C LYS A 51 -8.33 10.43 19.24
N ARG A 52 -7.84 10.71 18.04
CA ARG A 52 -8.09 9.90 16.86
C ARG A 52 -7.63 8.47 17.06
N LYS A 53 -6.44 8.24 17.62
CA LYS A 53 -5.92 6.89 17.88
C LYS A 53 -6.80 6.06 18.83
N ILE A 54 -7.35 6.68 19.85
CA ILE A 54 -8.30 6.01 20.74
C ILE A 54 -9.59 5.67 19.99
N GLN A 55 -10.11 6.60 19.18
CA GLN A 55 -11.29 6.37 18.34
C GLN A 55 -11.05 5.25 17.30
N GLU A 56 -9.89 5.25 16.63
CA GLU A 56 -9.49 4.17 15.70
C GLU A 56 -9.51 2.80 16.39
N GLN A 57 -8.98 2.69 17.61
CA GLN A 57 -8.94 1.43 18.36
C GLN A 57 -10.34 0.97 18.74
N TYR A 58 -11.15 1.86 19.29
CA TYR A 58 -12.54 1.55 19.66
C TYR A 58 -13.35 1.08 18.45
N LEU A 59 -13.33 1.84 17.37
CA LEU A 59 -14.05 1.50 16.14
C LEU A 59 -13.52 0.23 15.48
N ALA A 60 -12.22 -0.06 15.59
CA ALA A 60 -11.64 -1.30 15.06
C ALA A 60 -12.22 -2.54 15.76
N VAL A 61 -12.39 -2.50 17.08
CA VAL A 61 -13.05 -3.59 17.83
C VAL A 61 -14.51 -3.74 17.38
N GLN A 62 -15.24 -2.63 17.28
CA GLN A 62 -16.64 -2.66 16.83
C GLN A 62 -16.79 -3.19 15.41
N LEU A 63 -15.89 -2.80 14.50
CA LEU A 63 -15.91 -3.26 13.12
C LEU A 63 -15.66 -4.77 13.03
N GLU A 64 -14.70 -5.31 13.78
CA GLU A 64 -14.40 -6.75 13.77
C GLU A 64 -15.48 -7.61 14.44
N GLN A 65 -16.30 -7.04 15.31
CA GLN A 65 -17.48 -7.73 15.85
C GLN A 65 -18.63 -7.83 14.83
N LYS A 66 -18.70 -6.87 13.89
CA LYS A 66 -19.82 -6.75 12.93
C LYS A 66 -19.47 -7.22 11.52
N THR A 67 -18.19 -7.42 11.23
CA THR A 67 -17.69 -7.65 9.86
C THR A 67 -16.63 -8.75 9.89
N ASP A 68 -16.68 -9.67 8.94
CA ASP A 68 -15.70 -10.73 8.83
C ASP A 68 -14.33 -10.20 8.34
N LYS A 69 -13.28 -10.96 8.63
CA LYS A 69 -11.89 -10.59 8.28
C LYS A 69 -11.66 -10.48 6.77
N LYS A 70 -12.39 -11.23 5.97
CA LYS A 70 -12.28 -11.22 4.51
C LYS A 70 -12.75 -9.86 3.96
N THR A 71 -13.91 -9.41 4.43
CA THR A 71 -14.46 -8.08 4.06
C THR A 71 -13.56 -6.94 4.52
N ILE A 72 -12.98 -7.04 5.72
CA ILE A 72 -11.99 -6.04 6.20
C ILE A 72 -10.76 -6.01 5.30
N LEU A 73 -10.21 -7.19 4.95
CA LEU A 73 -9.06 -7.29 4.06
C LEU A 73 -9.37 -6.75 2.66
N GLU A 74 -10.54 -7.05 2.12
CA GLU A 74 -11.00 -6.55 0.82
C GLU A 74 -11.08 -5.01 0.82
N ASN A 75 -11.70 -4.41 1.84
CA ASN A 75 -11.75 -2.97 1.99
C ASN A 75 -10.36 -2.35 2.13
N TYR A 76 -9.45 -2.99 2.87
CA TYR A 76 -8.07 -2.56 2.96
C TYR A 76 -7.40 -2.54 1.59
N LEU A 77 -7.47 -3.65 0.86
CA LEU A 77 -6.85 -3.79 -0.46
C LEU A 77 -7.42 -2.82 -1.49
N ASN A 78 -8.69 -2.41 -1.35
CA ASN A 78 -9.35 -1.46 -2.24
C ASN A 78 -9.09 0.00 -1.89
N SER A 79 -8.66 0.31 -0.65
CA SER A 79 -8.49 1.69 -0.17
C SER A 79 -7.05 2.11 0.09
N ILE A 80 -6.11 1.16 0.14
CA ILE A 80 -4.71 1.48 0.48
C ILE A 80 -4.04 2.33 -0.60
N ASN A 81 -3.28 3.35 -0.15
CA ASN A 81 -2.43 4.14 -1.04
C ASN A 81 -1.21 3.31 -1.47
N LEU A 82 -1.02 3.18 -2.77
CA LEU A 82 0.04 2.41 -3.41
C LEU A 82 0.95 3.26 -4.30
N GLY A 83 1.03 4.57 -3.99
CA GLY A 83 1.90 5.50 -4.71
C GLY A 83 1.36 5.92 -6.08
N SER A 84 1.98 6.91 -6.71
CA SER A 84 1.60 7.41 -8.05
C SER A 84 0.09 7.71 -8.19
N ASN A 85 -0.53 8.27 -7.16
CA ASN A 85 -1.98 8.54 -7.07
C ASN A 85 -2.87 7.30 -7.26
N THR A 86 -2.37 6.11 -6.91
CA THR A 86 -3.17 4.88 -6.98
C THR A 86 -3.73 4.51 -5.61
N LEU A 87 -5.04 4.37 -5.53
CA LEU A 87 -5.74 3.82 -4.37
C LEU A 87 -6.25 2.43 -4.72
N GLY A 88 -5.87 1.45 -3.90
CA GLY A 88 -6.24 0.06 -4.05
C GLY A 88 -5.41 -0.73 -5.06
N VAL A 89 -5.44 -2.05 -4.87
CA VAL A 89 -4.58 -2.99 -5.61
C VAL A 89 -4.95 -3.12 -7.09
N GLN A 90 -6.23 -2.94 -7.45
CA GLN A 90 -6.66 -2.96 -8.84
C GLN A 90 -6.08 -1.78 -9.62
N ALA A 91 -6.14 -0.57 -9.06
CA ALA A 91 -5.54 0.62 -9.66
C ALA A 91 -4.02 0.50 -9.77
N ALA A 92 -3.36 -0.02 -8.73
CA ALA A 92 -1.92 -0.28 -8.75
C ALA A 92 -1.54 -1.33 -9.80
N SER A 93 -2.32 -2.41 -9.95
CA SER A 93 -2.11 -3.42 -11.00
C SER A 93 -2.18 -2.81 -12.41
N GLN A 94 -3.16 -1.99 -12.66
CA GLN A 94 -3.29 -1.25 -13.92
C GLN A 94 -2.12 -0.26 -14.12
N ARG A 95 -1.80 0.51 -13.09
CA ARG A 95 -0.76 1.54 -13.15
C ARG A 95 0.62 0.97 -13.42
N TYR A 96 1.00 -0.11 -12.72
CA TYR A 96 2.35 -0.65 -12.79
C TYR A 96 2.52 -1.74 -13.84
N PHE A 97 1.47 -2.50 -14.16
CA PHE A 97 1.56 -3.68 -15.02
C PHE A 97 0.60 -3.68 -16.20
N ASN A 98 -0.33 -2.72 -16.27
CA ASN A 98 -1.37 -2.61 -17.30
C ASN A 98 -2.21 -3.89 -17.42
N LYS A 99 -2.58 -4.49 -16.29
CA LYS A 99 -3.40 -5.71 -16.22
C LYS A 99 -4.33 -5.71 -15.00
N SER A 100 -5.35 -6.55 -15.05
CA SER A 100 -6.24 -6.77 -13.90
C SER A 100 -5.51 -7.47 -12.76
N VAL A 101 -5.88 -7.16 -11.52
CA VAL A 101 -5.26 -7.70 -10.29
C VAL A 101 -5.27 -9.23 -10.23
N ASN A 102 -6.32 -9.87 -10.75
CA ASN A 102 -6.44 -11.33 -10.79
C ASN A 102 -5.45 -12.03 -11.77
N LYS A 103 -4.77 -11.26 -12.62
CA LYS A 103 -3.76 -11.74 -13.57
C LYS A 103 -2.33 -11.43 -13.11
N LEU A 104 -2.16 -10.92 -11.90
CA LEU A 104 -0.82 -10.68 -11.35
C LEU A 104 -0.10 -12.00 -11.06
N THR A 105 1.16 -12.07 -11.43
CA THR A 105 2.06 -13.14 -10.98
C THR A 105 2.49 -12.90 -9.53
N LEU A 106 3.02 -13.91 -8.86
CA LEU A 106 3.62 -13.78 -7.52
C LEU A 106 4.68 -12.67 -7.49
N SER A 107 5.49 -12.60 -8.52
CA SER A 107 6.52 -11.58 -8.69
C SER A 107 5.94 -10.17 -8.68
N GLU A 108 4.88 -9.94 -9.44
CA GLU A 108 4.20 -8.64 -9.56
C GLU A 108 3.41 -8.28 -8.30
N ALA A 109 2.70 -9.23 -7.72
CA ALA A 109 1.97 -9.03 -6.46
C ALA A 109 2.91 -8.62 -5.32
N THR A 110 4.10 -9.21 -5.24
CA THR A 110 5.10 -8.85 -4.21
C THR A 110 5.77 -7.49 -4.43
N VAL A 111 5.81 -6.97 -5.66
CA VAL A 111 6.18 -5.56 -5.93
C VAL A 111 5.14 -4.62 -5.32
N ILE A 112 3.85 -4.85 -5.59
CA ILE A 112 2.76 -4.03 -5.05
C ILE A 112 2.75 -4.11 -3.51
N ALA A 113 2.86 -5.32 -2.94
CA ALA A 113 2.95 -5.50 -1.49
C ALA A 113 4.16 -4.75 -0.88
N GLY A 114 5.25 -4.58 -1.64
CA GLY A 114 6.41 -3.80 -1.21
C GLY A 114 6.13 -2.32 -0.99
N ILE A 115 5.12 -1.76 -1.65
CA ILE A 115 4.79 -0.33 -1.59
C ILE A 115 4.09 0.03 -0.27
N THR A 116 3.32 -0.90 0.31
CA THR A 116 2.38 -0.64 1.41
C THR A 116 2.97 0.04 2.64
N GLN A 117 4.24 -0.22 2.96
CA GLN A 117 4.90 0.34 4.15
C GLN A 117 5.20 1.84 4.00
N ASN A 118 5.63 2.26 2.82
CA ASN A 118 5.96 3.66 2.52
C ASN A 118 5.81 3.90 1.01
N PRO A 119 4.62 4.37 0.57
CA PRO A 119 4.31 4.52 -0.84
C PRO A 119 5.24 5.46 -1.62
N THR A 120 5.84 6.42 -0.94
CA THR A 120 6.82 7.33 -1.55
C THR A 120 8.16 6.62 -1.77
N ASN A 121 8.74 6.06 -0.70
CA ASN A 121 10.09 5.48 -0.74
C ASN A 121 10.15 4.14 -1.48
N TYR A 122 9.06 3.36 -1.47
CA TYR A 122 8.99 2.07 -2.15
C TYR A 122 8.23 2.11 -3.48
N ASN A 123 8.08 3.29 -4.07
CA ASN A 123 7.50 3.42 -5.41
C ASN A 123 8.38 2.68 -6.44
N PRO A 124 7.86 1.67 -7.18
CA PRO A 124 8.68 0.84 -8.06
C PRO A 124 9.14 1.57 -9.33
N ILE A 125 8.52 2.71 -9.67
CA ILE A 125 8.93 3.55 -10.81
C ILE A 125 10.06 4.49 -10.39
N LEU A 126 9.88 5.20 -9.25
CA LEU A 126 10.82 6.22 -8.79
C LEU A 126 12.02 5.59 -8.05
N HIS A 127 11.77 4.54 -7.26
CA HIS A 127 12.76 3.89 -6.41
C HIS A 127 12.81 2.38 -6.60
N PRO A 128 13.07 1.86 -7.82
CA PRO A 128 13.02 0.42 -8.13
C PRO A 128 13.99 -0.40 -7.27
N LYS A 129 15.17 0.16 -6.93
CA LYS A 129 16.16 -0.52 -6.08
C LYS A 129 15.65 -0.74 -4.66
N LEU A 130 14.99 0.26 -4.06
CA LEU A 130 14.42 0.15 -2.71
C LEU A 130 13.24 -0.82 -2.68
N ASN A 131 12.35 -0.74 -3.67
CA ASN A 131 11.25 -1.68 -3.80
C ASN A 131 11.78 -3.12 -4.00
N LYS A 132 12.79 -3.34 -4.85
CA LYS A 132 13.43 -4.66 -5.06
C LYS A 132 13.98 -5.25 -3.76
N LYS A 133 14.64 -4.44 -2.93
CA LYS A 133 15.13 -4.86 -1.61
C LYS A 133 13.98 -5.27 -0.69
N ARG A 134 12.90 -4.50 -0.67
CA ARG A 134 11.70 -4.77 0.11
C ARG A 134 10.99 -6.04 -0.37
N ARG A 135 10.77 -6.17 -1.68
CA ARG A 135 10.19 -7.34 -2.33
C ARG A 135 10.95 -8.62 -1.97
N LYS A 136 12.29 -8.61 -2.03
CA LYS A 136 13.11 -9.77 -1.64
C LYS A 136 12.87 -10.18 -0.19
N LYS A 137 12.69 -9.21 0.74
CA LYS A 137 12.33 -9.49 2.14
C LYS A 137 10.95 -10.14 2.26
N ILE A 138 9.97 -9.65 1.49
CA ILE A 138 8.61 -10.21 1.46
C ILE A 138 8.63 -11.66 0.98
N LEU A 139 9.25 -11.93 -0.17
CA LEU A 139 9.37 -13.29 -0.72
C LEU A 139 10.05 -14.25 0.26
N ARG A 140 11.13 -13.81 0.92
CA ARG A 140 11.82 -14.61 1.96
C ARG A 140 10.91 -14.93 3.13
N ASN A 141 10.11 -13.97 3.60
CA ASN A 141 9.17 -14.19 4.68
C ASN A 141 8.06 -15.17 4.27
N MET A 142 7.53 -15.05 3.05
CA MET A 142 6.52 -15.97 2.51
C MET A 142 7.07 -17.40 2.43
N LEU A 143 8.31 -17.58 1.98
CA LEU A 143 8.99 -18.88 1.96
C LEU A 143 9.16 -19.43 3.38
N LYS A 144 9.69 -18.61 4.31
CA LYS A 144 9.87 -19.01 5.72
C LYS A 144 8.56 -19.44 6.37
N GLN A 145 7.46 -18.78 6.04
CA GLN A 145 6.12 -19.07 6.55
C GLN A 145 5.39 -20.15 5.74
N LYS A 146 6.06 -20.78 4.77
CA LYS A 146 5.53 -21.84 3.90
C LYS A 146 4.30 -21.43 3.07
N HIS A 147 4.14 -20.13 2.78
CA HIS A 147 3.11 -19.63 1.87
C HIS A 147 3.49 -19.83 0.40
N ILE A 148 4.76 -19.99 0.10
CA ILE A 148 5.28 -20.32 -1.23
C ILE A 148 6.35 -21.42 -1.12
N THR A 149 6.54 -22.14 -2.23
CA THR A 149 7.61 -23.14 -2.35
C THR A 149 8.96 -22.50 -2.69
N GLN A 150 10.06 -23.26 -2.52
CA GLN A 150 11.38 -22.79 -2.95
C GLN A 150 11.41 -22.50 -4.46
N ALA A 151 10.79 -23.34 -5.29
CA ALA A 151 10.71 -23.12 -6.73
C ALA A 151 10.00 -21.79 -7.09
N GLN A 152 8.88 -21.51 -6.46
CA GLN A 152 8.15 -20.22 -6.64
C GLN A 152 8.96 -19.01 -6.18
N TYR A 153 9.71 -19.15 -5.09
CA TYR A 153 10.61 -18.10 -4.63
C TYR A 153 11.71 -17.81 -5.64
N ASP A 154 12.39 -18.86 -6.15
CA ASP A 154 13.49 -18.74 -7.11
C ASP A 154 13.01 -18.18 -8.45
N GLU A 155 11.87 -18.64 -8.95
CA GLU A 155 11.22 -18.12 -10.15
C GLU A 155 10.90 -16.62 -9.97
N ALA A 156 10.27 -16.24 -8.86
CA ALA A 156 9.95 -14.84 -8.60
C ALA A 156 11.19 -13.96 -8.50
N LEU A 157 12.31 -14.45 -7.96
CA LEU A 157 13.55 -13.68 -7.89
C LEU A 157 14.23 -13.49 -9.26
N LYS A 158 14.15 -14.49 -10.15
CA LYS A 158 14.71 -14.42 -11.51
C LYS A 158 13.90 -13.52 -12.43
N ASP A 159 12.63 -13.28 -12.12
CA ASP A 159 11.73 -12.49 -12.94
C ASP A 159 12.17 -11.01 -13.04
N ASP A 160 12.35 -10.53 -14.27
CA ASP A 160 12.72 -9.14 -14.58
C ASP A 160 11.51 -8.19 -14.55
N VAL A 161 10.79 -8.19 -13.41
CA VAL A 161 9.55 -7.45 -13.21
C VAL A 161 9.72 -5.94 -13.35
N TYR A 162 10.88 -5.40 -12.97
CA TYR A 162 11.12 -3.94 -13.00
C TYR A 162 11.28 -3.40 -14.42
N ASN A 163 11.86 -4.18 -15.33
CA ASN A 163 11.91 -3.82 -16.76
C ASN A 163 10.51 -3.75 -17.36
N ARG A 164 9.60 -4.68 -16.98
CA ARG A 164 8.19 -4.60 -17.40
C ARG A 164 7.52 -3.33 -16.91
N ILE A 165 7.72 -2.94 -15.65
CA ILE A 165 7.19 -1.69 -15.09
C ILE A 165 7.69 -0.49 -15.89
N GLN A 166 8.98 -0.42 -16.21
CA GLN A 166 9.55 0.66 -17.01
C GLN A 166 8.91 0.73 -18.39
N LYS A 167 8.77 -0.40 -19.10
CA LYS A 167 8.14 -0.47 -20.43
C LYS A 167 6.69 0.03 -20.41
N VAL A 168 5.91 -0.37 -19.41
CA VAL A 168 4.52 0.09 -19.24
C VAL A 168 4.48 1.61 -19.02
N ASN A 169 5.33 2.13 -18.14
CA ASN A 169 5.33 3.54 -17.79
C ASN A 169 5.88 4.44 -18.90
N THR A 170 6.86 4.00 -19.66
CA THR A 170 7.34 4.73 -20.85
C THR A 170 6.23 4.85 -21.91
N LYS A 171 5.44 3.80 -22.12
CA LYS A 171 4.28 3.84 -23.03
C LYS A 171 3.19 4.80 -22.55
N ILE A 172 2.88 4.78 -21.25
CA ILE A 172 1.87 5.68 -20.64
C ILE A 172 2.34 7.14 -20.76
N THR A 173 3.59 7.44 -20.46
CA THR A 173 4.13 8.79 -20.57
C THR A 173 4.06 9.29 -22.02
N LYS A 174 4.43 8.48 -23.01
CA LYS A 174 4.31 8.83 -24.43
C LYS A 174 2.86 9.05 -24.86
N LYS A 175 1.92 8.27 -24.36
CA LYS A 175 0.48 8.45 -24.67
C LYS A 175 -0.09 9.71 -24.00
N ASN A 176 0.34 10.01 -22.78
CA ASN A 176 -0.13 11.20 -22.04
C ASN A 176 0.46 12.51 -22.55
N THR A 177 1.70 12.53 -23.05
CA THR A 177 2.24 13.74 -23.71
C THR A 177 1.47 14.11 -24.97
N THR A 178 0.78 13.17 -25.60
CA THR A 178 -0.10 13.43 -26.75
C THR A 178 -1.54 13.81 -26.34
N ASN A 179 -2.00 13.48 -25.12
CA ASN A 179 -3.42 13.56 -24.73
C ASN A 179 -3.70 14.38 -23.45
N ILE A 180 -2.69 14.86 -22.70
CA ILE A 180 -2.96 15.59 -21.45
C ILE A 180 -3.70 16.91 -21.70
N TYR A 181 -3.41 17.57 -22.82
CA TYR A 181 -4.09 18.82 -23.17
C TYR A 181 -5.49 18.61 -23.73
N SER A 182 -5.78 17.49 -24.43
CA SER A 182 -7.10 17.29 -25.04
C SER A 182 -8.16 16.98 -24.01
N TYR A 183 -7.94 16.08 -23.07
CA TYR A 183 -8.98 15.68 -22.11
C TYR A 183 -9.34 16.81 -21.11
N PHE A 184 -8.35 17.52 -20.59
CA PHE A 184 -8.60 18.65 -19.69
C PHE A 184 -9.24 19.82 -20.41
N VAL A 185 -8.80 20.13 -21.63
CA VAL A 185 -9.37 21.21 -22.46
C VAL A 185 -10.77 20.85 -22.93
N ASP A 186 -11.00 19.60 -23.35
CA ASP A 186 -12.33 19.14 -23.78
C ASP A 186 -13.34 19.14 -22.61
N GLU A 187 -12.90 18.84 -21.38
CA GLU A 187 -13.78 18.88 -20.21
C GLU A 187 -14.07 20.32 -19.76
N VAL A 188 -13.09 21.21 -19.82
CA VAL A 188 -13.29 22.64 -19.50
C VAL A 188 -14.19 23.32 -20.54
N VAL A 189 -14.00 23.00 -21.84
CA VAL A 189 -14.85 23.54 -22.93
C VAL A 189 -16.29 23.05 -22.87
N LYS A 190 -16.56 21.86 -22.31
CA LYS A 190 -17.93 21.37 -22.09
C LYS A 190 -18.67 22.06 -20.94
N GLN A 191 -17.94 22.73 -20.04
CA GLN A 191 -18.49 23.42 -18.87
C GLN A 191 -18.64 24.93 -19.06
N LEU A 192 -18.16 25.46 -20.20
CA LEU A 192 -18.35 26.84 -20.66
C LEU A 192 -19.49 26.93 -21.68
#